data_6a2f9c4ba8e975b2f9caace21afdedda
#
_entry.id   6a2f9c4ba8e975b2f9caace21afdedda
#
_cell.length_a   1.000
_cell.length_b   1.000
_cell.length_c   1.000
_cell.angle_alpha   90.00
_cell.angle_beta   90.00
_cell.angle_gamma   90.00
#
_symmetry.space_group_name_H-M   'P 1'
#
loop_
_entity.id
_entity.type
_entity.pdbx_description
1 polymer ?
#
loop_
_entity_poly.entity_id
_entity_poly.type
_entity_poly.pdbx_seq_one_letter_code
_entity_poly.pdbx_strand_id
1 'polypeptide(L)'
;GLPKQTVENFTRNIEQAILLSPDRLVMFSYAHVPWINKRQLLLEKSGLPDNHEKRTMFDTAAGLLHKSGYQSIGMDHFVRPNDELSIAMQTKKLHRNFQGYCTRRTTAQVYGLGVTAISQLESAYAQNTKDIPHYIKTISKGELSITKGYALSPTDQLTREVIEPLM
;
A
#
# COMPACT_ATOMS: atom_id res chain seq x y z
N GLY A 1 2.97 -14.49 -0.15
CA GLY A 1 2.46 -15.33 -1.21
C GLY A 1 3.37 -15.43 -2.42
N LEU A 2 4.72 -15.49 -2.23
CA LEU A 2 5.69 -15.72 -3.31
C LEU A 2 5.78 -17.22 -3.66
N PRO A 3 6.32 -17.57 -4.84
CA PRO A 3 6.54 -18.98 -5.22
C PRO A 3 7.33 -19.73 -4.16
N LYS A 4 6.90 -20.96 -3.86
CA LYS A 4 7.51 -21.86 -2.85
C LYS A 4 7.55 -21.28 -1.43
N GLN A 5 6.83 -20.22 -1.16
CA GLN A 5 6.72 -19.67 0.20
C GLN A 5 5.79 -20.56 1.03
N THR A 6 6.29 -21.02 2.17
CA THR A 6 5.54 -21.80 3.14
C THR A 6 5.23 -20.97 4.38
N VAL A 7 4.29 -21.43 5.19
CA VAL A 7 3.97 -20.79 6.49
C VAL A 7 5.22 -20.72 7.36
N GLU A 8 6.01 -21.82 7.41
CA GLU A 8 7.21 -21.90 8.21
C GLU A 8 8.29 -20.89 7.80
N ASN A 9 8.65 -20.83 6.50
CA ASN A 9 9.67 -19.90 6.05
C ASN A 9 9.20 -18.43 6.13
N PHE A 10 7.91 -18.18 5.95
CA PHE A 10 7.34 -16.85 6.15
C PHE A 10 7.38 -16.44 7.62
N THR A 11 7.06 -17.35 8.54
CA THR A 11 7.15 -17.14 9.99
C THR A 11 8.57 -16.73 10.40
N ARG A 12 9.59 -17.46 9.95
CA ARG A 12 11.00 -17.09 10.21
C ARG A 12 11.36 -15.71 9.67
N ASN A 13 10.85 -15.34 8.49
CA ASN A 13 11.09 -14.00 7.95
C ASN A 13 10.47 -12.91 8.82
N ILE A 14 9.27 -13.13 9.38
CA ILE A 14 8.63 -12.18 10.30
C ILE A 14 9.41 -12.09 11.61
N GLU A 15 9.89 -13.21 12.15
CA GLU A 15 10.75 -13.21 13.34
C GLU A 15 12.03 -12.39 13.13
N GLN A 16 12.67 -12.54 11.97
CA GLN A 16 13.84 -11.72 11.62
C GLN A 16 13.48 -10.23 11.46
N ALA A 17 12.34 -9.92 10.87
CA ALA A 17 11.86 -8.54 10.77
C ALA A 17 11.59 -7.93 12.15
N ILE A 18 11.03 -8.70 13.07
CA ILE A 18 10.80 -8.27 14.46
C ILE A 18 12.12 -7.98 15.18
N LEU A 19 13.17 -8.80 14.97
CA LEU A 19 14.51 -8.56 15.54
C LEU A 19 15.13 -7.24 15.06
N LEU A 20 14.85 -6.83 13.82
CA LEU A 20 15.27 -5.52 13.29
C LEU A 20 14.51 -4.35 13.94
N SER A 21 13.39 -4.66 14.61
CA SER A 21 12.57 -3.70 15.36
C SER A 21 12.16 -2.44 14.58
N PRO A 22 11.66 -2.54 13.34
CA PRO A 22 11.19 -1.37 12.61
C PRO A 22 9.98 -0.74 13.30
N ASP A 23 9.76 0.56 13.09
CA ASP A 23 8.59 1.25 13.63
C ASP A 23 7.28 0.80 12.98
N ARG A 24 7.34 0.45 11.70
CA ARG A 24 6.18 0.06 10.87
C ARG A 24 6.48 -1.17 10.03
N LEU A 25 5.47 -2.03 9.89
CA LEU A 25 5.48 -3.21 9.04
C LEU A 25 4.20 -3.25 8.21
N VAL A 26 4.32 -3.60 6.94
CA VAL A 26 3.18 -3.80 6.05
C VAL A 26 3.26 -5.20 5.45
N MET A 27 2.19 -5.98 5.62
CA MET A 27 2.12 -7.36 5.16
C MET A 27 1.06 -7.53 4.07
N PHE A 28 1.41 -7.30 2.83
CA PHE A 28 0.48 -7.52 1.72
C PHE A 28 0.83 -8.74 0.88
N SER A 29 -0.18 -9.37 0.31
CA SER A 29 0.01 -10.52 -0.56
C SER A 29 0.59 -10.12 -1.91
N TYR A 30 1.37 -11.02 -2.51
CA TYR A 30 1.78 -10.90 -3.90
C TYR A 30 0.55 -10.78 -4.81
N ALA A 31 0.50 -9.71 -5.59
CA ALA A 31 -0.57 -9.48 -6.56
C ALA A 31 -0.32 -10.27 -7.84
N HIS A 32 -1.04 -11.39 -7.98
CA HIS A 32 -0.97 -12.23 -9.18
C HIS A 32 -2.01 -11.75 -10.20
N VAL A 33 -1.54 -11.04 -11.24
CA VAL A 33 -2.38 -10.40 -12.27
C VAL A 33 -1.86 -10.74 -13.68
N PRO A 34 -1.83 -12.03 -14.06
CA PRO A 34 -1.23 -12.47 -15.34
C PRO A 34 -1.93 -11.89 -16.57
N TRP A 35 -3.19 -11.47 -16.46
CA TRP A 35 -3.91 -10.77 -17.52
C TRP A 35 -3.34 -9.37 -17.82
N ILE A 36 -2.63 -8.75 -16.88
CA ILE A 36 -1.89 -7.49 -17.07
C ILE A 36 -0.43 -7.77 -17.41
N ASN A 37 0.19 -8.70 -16.69
CA ASN A 37 1.60 -9.06 -16.86
C ASN A 37 1.74 -10.56 -17.11
N LYS A 38 1.76 -10.94 -18.40
CA LYS A 38 1.85 -12.35 -18.82
C LYS A 38 3.10 -13.09 -18.31
N ARG A 39 4.18 -12.38 -17.95
CA ARG A 39 5.39 -13.01 -17.35
C ARG A 39 5.09 -13.65 -16.00
N GLN A 40 4.06 -13.21 -15.30
CA GLN A 40 3.65 -13.81 -14.03
C GLN A 40 3.15 -15.27 -14.17
N LEU A 41 2.71 -15.69 -15.37
CA LEU A 41 2.36 -17.09 -15.65
C LEU A 41 3.53 -18.06 -15.39
N LEU A 42 4.77 -17.61 -15.53
CA LEU A 42 5.95 -18.43 -15.21
C LEU A 42 6.01 -18.80 -13.73
N LEU A 43 5.48 -17.94 -12.86
CA LEU A 43 5.48 -18.16 -11.40
C LEU A 43 4.47 -19.21 -10.96
N GLU A 44 3.38 -19.39 -11.72
CA GLU A 44 2.40 -20.46 -11.44
C GLU A 44 3.04 -21.84 -11.50
N LYS A 45 3.95 -22.05 -12.46
CA LYS A 45 4.70 -23.31 -12.60
C LYS A 45 5.62 -23.61 -11.42
N SER A 46 6.00 -22.60 -10.66
CA SER A 46 6.86 -22.71 -9.48
C SER A 46 6.09 -22.98 -8.18
N GLY A 47 4.75 -23.06 -8.24
CA GLY A 47 3.88 -23.27 -7.09
C GLY A 47 3.70 -21.97 -6.28
N LEU A 48 2.59 -21.30 -6.50
CA LEU A 48 2.14 -20.19 -5.66
C LEU A 48 1.31 -20.73 -4.50
N PRO A 49 1.43 -20.16 -3.28
CA PRO A 49 0.56 -20.52 -2.18
C PRO A 49 -0.91 -20.24 -2.53
N ASP A 50 -1.78 -21.12 -2.10
CA ASP A 50 -3.21 -20.92 -2.24
C ASP A 50 -3.78 -19.88 -1.26
N ASN A 51 -5.09 -19.63 -1.31
CA ASN A 51 -5.71 -18.62 -0.45
C ASN A 51 -5.72 -19.03 1.03
N HIS A 52 -5.82 -20.32 1.32
CA HIS A 52 -5.77 -20.84 2.68
C HIS A 52 -4.37 -20.69 3.28
N GLU A 53 -3.33 -21.05 2.53
CA GLU A 53 -1.94 -20.88 2.93
C GLU A 53 -1.59 -19.41 3.15
N LYS A 54 -2.03 -18.51 2.24
CA LYS A 54 -1.85 -17.06 2.39
C LYS A 54 -2.54 -16.52 3.65
N ARG A 55 -3.75 -17.00 3.93
CA ARG A 55 -4.48 -16.62 5.14
C ARG A 55 -3.76 -17.09 6.38
N THR A 56 -3.31 -18.36 6.41
CA THR A 56 -2.55 -18.91 7.53
C THR A 56 -1.24 -18.15 7.77
N MET A 57 -0.51 -17.79 6.70
CA MET A 57 0.68 -16.95 6.80
C MET A 57 0.35 -15.59 7.46
N PHE A 58 -0.71 -14.94 7.01
CA PHE A 58 -1.11 -13.64 7.54
C PHE A 58 -1.49 -13.72 9.02
N ASP A 59 -2.35 -14.67 9.39
CA ASP A 59 -2.84 -14.82 10.76
C ASP A 59 -1.69 -15.18 11.73
N THR A 60 -0.77 -16.05 11.31
CA THR A 60 0.43 -16.40 12.08
C THR A 60 1.32 -15.18 12.28
N ALA A 61 1.59 -14.43 11.23
CA ALA A 61 2.43 -13.24 11.29
C ALA A 61 1.80 -12.14 12.13
N ALA A 62 0.49 -11.89 11.99
CA ALA A 62 -0.25 -10.92 12.81
C ALA A 62 -0.16 -11.29 14.30
N GLY A 63 -0.32 -12.58 14.64
CA GLY A 63 -0.17 -13.07 16.00
C GLY A 63 1.23 -12.84 16.58
N LEU A 64 2.29 -13.06 15.79
CA LEU A 64 3.68 -12.79 16.18
C LEU A 64 3.93 -11.30 16.40
N LEU A 65 3.46 -10.45 15.49
CA LEU A 65 3.61 -9.01 15.59
C LEU A 65 2.90 -8.45 16.83
N HIS A 66 1.67 -8.88 17.11
CA HIS A 66 0.95 -8.48 18.32
C HIS A 66 1.69 -8.91 19.58
N LYS A 67 2.18 -10.16 19.65
CA LYS A 67 2.99 -10.67 20.79
C LYS A 67 4.28 -9.86 20.97
N SER A 68 4.81 -9.29 19.89
CA SER A 68 6.03 -8.45 19.90
C SER A 68 5.74 -6.97 20.11
N GLY A 69 4.50 -6.61 20.49
CA GLY A 69 4.11 -5.26 20.85
C GLY A 69 3.72 -4.35 19.69
N TYR A 70 3.54 -4.89 18.47
CA TYR A 70 2.95 -4.11 17.38
C TYR A 70 1.44 -4.06 17.48
N GLN A 71 0.86 -2.96 17.03
CA GLN A 71 -0.58 -2.75 16.92
C GLN A 71 -1.00 -2.72 15.46
N SER A 72 -2.10 -3.39 15.11
CA SER A 72 -2.74 -3.24 13.82
C SER A 72 -3.48 -1.90 13.76
N ILE A 73 -3.26 -1.12 12.72
CA ILE A 73 -3.95 0.14 12.47
C ILE A 73 -4.97 0.05 11.33
N GLY A 74 -5.00 -1.08 10.66
CA GLY A 74 -5.97 -1.39 9.60
C GLY A 74 -5.33 -2.24 8.50
N MET A 75 -6.17 -3.06 7.86
CA MET A 75 -5.79 -3.96 6.78
C MET A 75 -4.52 -4.78 7.11
N ASP A 76 -3.41 -4.42 6.50
CA ASP A 76 -2.13 -5.12 6.52
C ASP A 76 -1.01 -4.30 7.21
N HIS A 77 -1.36 -3.20 7.87
CA HIS A 77 -0.41 -2.28 8.52
C HIS A 77 -0.31 -2.54 10.03
N PHE A 78 0.93 -2.64 10.50
CA PHE A 78 1.30 -2.84 11.91
C PHE A 78 2.35 -1.81 12.31
N VAL A 79 2.17 -1.20 13.48
CA VAL A 79 3.03 -0.13 13.96
C VAL A 79 3.35 -0.30 15.44
N ARG A 80 4.43 0.35 15.91
CA ARG A 80 4.72 0.45 17.34
C ARG A 80 3.67 1.33 18.03
N PRO A 81 3.36 1.11 19.32
CA PRO A 81 2.35 1.90 20.05
C PRO A 81 2.64 3.41 20.11
N ASN A 82 3.91 3.79 20.09
CA ASN A 82 4.37 5.18 20.10
C ASN A 82 4.49 5.81 18.70
N ASP A 83 4.17 5.07 17.65
CA ASP A 83 4.17 5.59 16.28
C ASP A 83 3.05 6.63 16.09
N GLU A 84 3.31 7.65 15.28
CA GLU A 84 2.33 8.70 14.98
C GLU A 84 1.01 8.19 14.38
N LEU A 85 1.04 7.07 13.63
CA LEU A 85 -0.17 6.46 13.08
C LEU A 85 -1.00 5.79 14.18
N SER A 86 -0.37 5.15 15.18
CA SER A 86 -1.05 4.60 16.35
C SER A 86 -1.73 5.73 17.15
N ILE A 87 -1.01 6.81 17.39
CA ILE A 87 -1.53 7.99 18.09
C ILE A 87 -2.67 8.62 17.27
N ALA A 88 -2.52 8.73 15.96
CA ALA A 88 -3.56 9.25 15.07
C ALA A 88 -4.83 8.38 15.10
N MET A 89 -4.69 7.05 15.15
CA MET A 89 -5.82 6.14 15.29
C MET A 89 -6.56 6.37 16.61
N GLN A 90 -5.83 6.42 17.72
CA GLN A 90 -6.40 6.64 19.07
C GLN A 90 -7.12 8.00 19.18
N THR A 91 -6.58 9.02 18.51
CA THR A 91 -7.13 10.38 18.49
C THR A 91 -8.12 10.64 17.35
N LYS A 92 -8.52 9.59 16.60
CA LYS A 92 -9.42 9.67 15.43
C LYS A 92 -8.93 10.65 14.35
N LYS A 93 -7.61 10.74 14.17
CA LYS A 93 -6.94 11.56 13.17
C LYS A 93 -6.20 10.72 12.12
N LEU A 94 -6.37 9.40 12.16
CA LEU A 94 -5.85 8.52 11.12
C LEU A 94 -6.59 8.80 9.82
N HIS A 95 -5.84 8.90 8.75
CA HIS A 95 -6.36 9.08 7.40
C HIS A 95 -5.71 8.07 6.46
N ARG A 96 -6.44 7.66 5.44
CA ARG A 96 -5.93 6.79 4.39
C ARG A 96 -6.12 7.44 3.04
N ASN A 97 -5.07 7.49 2.25
CA ASN A 97 -5.12 7.77 0.82
C ASN A 97 -4.71 6.51 0.04
N PHE A 98 -4.62 6.59 -1.28
CA PHE A 98 -4.24 5.43 -2.08
C PHE A 98 -2.76 5.01 -1.90
N GLN A 99 -1.93 5.81 -1.26
CA GLN A 99 -0.54 5.46 -0.89
C GLN A 99 -0.48 4.63 0.41
N GLY A 100 -1.47 4.77 1.30
CA GLY A 100 -1.51 4.09 2.59
C GLY A 100 -2.02 4.98 3.72
N TYR A 101 -1.73 4.58 4.95
CA TYR A 101 -2.13 5.34 6.12
C TYR A 101 -1.22 6.54 6.38
N CYS A 102 -1.82 7.65 6.77
CA CYS A 102 -1.13 8.88 7.16
C CYS A 102 -1.92 9.61 8.26
N THR A 103 -1.29 10.60 8.87
CA THR A 103 -1.97 11.49 9.82
C THR A 103 -2.68 12.62 9.07
N ARG A 104 -3.76 13.16 9.63
CA ARG A 104 -4.47 14.34 9.03
C ARG A 104 -3.70 15.66 9.15
N ARG A 105 -2.40 15.61 9.42
CA ARG A 105 -1.53 16.80 9.39
C ARG A 105 -1.24 17.30 7.99
N THR A 106 -1.44 16.43 7.00
CA THR A 106 -1.27 16.79 5.59
C THR A 106 -2.56 17.39 5.05
N THR A 107 -2.43 18.30 4.08
CA THR A 107 -3.55 18.79 3.28
C THR A 107 -4.28 17.60 2.64
N ALA A 108 -5.56 17.78 2.33
CA ALA A 108 -6.37 16.76 1.62
C ALA A 108 -5.81 16.41 0.21
N GLN A 109 -4.71 17.02 -0.22
CA GLN A 109 -4.11 16.84 -1.53
C GLN A 109 -2.75 16.13 -1.43
N VAL A 110 -2.50 15.22 -2.37
CA VAL A 110 -1.23 14.52 -2.53
C VAL A 110 -0.67 14.81 -3.92
N TYR A 111 0.55 15.31 -3.98
CA TYR A 111 1.27 15.54 -5.23
C TYR A 111 2.26 14.40 -5.48
N GLY A 112 2.01 13.62 -6.53
CA GLY A 112 2.83 12.47 -6.91
C GLY A 112 4.06 12.89 -7.70
N LEU A 113 5.25 12.65 -7.17
CA LEU A 113 6.52 12.91 -7.84
C LEU A 113 7.12 11.58 -8.33
N GLY A 114 7.65 11.60 -9.54
CA GLY A 114 8.28 10.43 -10.18
C GLY A 114 7.41 9.73 -11.23
N VAL A 115 7.99 8.77 -11.92
CA VAL A 115 7.27 7.90 -12.88
C VAL A 115 6.17 7.13 -12.17
N THR A 116 5.05 6.90 -12.83
CA THR A 116 3.87 6.20 -12.32
C THR A 116 3.14 6.86 -11.16
N ALA A 117 3.73 7.88 -10.53
CA ALA A 117 3.17 8.50 -9.34
C ALA A 117 1.77 9.08 -9.62
N ILE A 118 0.90 8.96 -8.63
CA ILE A 118 -0.47 9.44 -8.69
C ILE A 118 -0.64 10.62 -7.74
N SER A 119 -1.15 11.73 -8.28
CA SER A 119 -1.60 12.87 -7.50
C SER A 119 -3.09 12.71 -7.18
N GLN A 120 -3.45 13.00 -5.94
CA GLN A 120 -4.83 13.08 -5.48
C GLN A 120 -5.12 14.52 -5.10
N LEU A 121 -5.91 15.18 -5.91
CA LEU A 121 -6.32 16.56 -5.72
C LEU A 121 -7.73 16.61 -5.13
N GLU A 122 -8.20 17.78 -4.77
CA GLU A 122 -9.55 17.98 -4.23
C GLU A 122 -10.63 17.45 -5.18
N SER A 123 -10.51 17.74 -6.46
CA SER A 123 -11.51 17.41 -7.49
C SER A 123 -10.98 16.56 -8.64
N ALA A 124 -9.78 15.99 -8.52
CA ALA A 124 -9.18 15.22 -9.61
C ALA A 124 -8.11 14.23 -9.13
N TYR A 125 -7.87 13.22 -9.94
CA TYR A 125 -6.68 12.37 -9.88
C TYR A 125 -5.84 12.57 -11.14
N ALA A 126 -4.53 12.52 -11.01
CA ALA A 126 -3.60 12.61 -12.13
C ALA A 126 -2.47 11.61 -11.96
N GLN A 127 -2.10 10.90 -13.03
CA GLN A 127 -1.01 9.93 -13.02
C GLN A 127 0.07 10.30 -14.03
N ASN A 128 1.32 10.32 -13.56
CA ASN A 128 2.50 10.50 -14.40
C ASN A 128 2.71 9.27 -15.32
N THR A 129 3.42 9.50 -16.40
CA THR A 129 3.78 8.44 -17.35
C THR A 129 4.49 7.27 -16.65
N LYS A 130 4.36 6.07 -17.25
CA LYS A 130 5.09 4.87 -16.86
C LYS A 130 6.41 4.71 -17.61
N ASP A 131 6.64 5.51 -18.65
CA ASP A 131 7.84 5.51 -19.49
C ASP A 131 8.90 6.42 -18.89
N ILE A 132 10.03 5.84 -18.47
CA ILE A 132 11.11 6.58 -17.80
C ILE A 132 11.77 7.60 -18.74
N PRO A 133 12.18 7.27 -19.98
CA PRO A 133 12.73 8.23 -20.93
C PRO A 133 11.78 9.40 -21.20
N HIS A 134 10.49 9.11 -21.40
CA HIS A 134 9.48 10.15 -21.60
C HIS A 134 9.36 11.05 -20.38
N TYR A 135 9.31 10.48 -19.16
CA TYR A 135 9.26 11.23 -17.91
C TYR A 135 10.43 12.22 -17.81
N ILE A 136 11.66 11.72 -17.96
CA ILE A 136 12.89 12.52 -17.85
C ILE A 136 12.85 13.66 -18.88
N LYS A 137 12.54 13.36 -20.15
CA LYS A 137 12.46 14.34 -21.23
C LYS A 137 11.45 15.45 -20.95
N THR A 138 10.27 15.11 -20.40
CA THR A 138 9.20 16.06 -20.11
C THR A 138 9.56 16.97 -18.94
N ILE A 139 10.04 16.36 -17.83
CA ILE A 139 10.44 17.12 -16.65
C ILE A 139 11.64 18.05 -16.92
N SER A 140 12.60 17.61 -17.77
CA SER A 140 13.75 18.46 -18.16
C SER A 140 13.34 19.73 -18.92
N LYS A 141 12.11 19.77 -19.45
CA LYS A 141 11.54 20.97 -20.10
C LYS A 141 10.70 21.83 -19.12
N GLY A 142 10.58 21.42 -17.85
CA GLY A 142 9.71 22.08 -16.89
C GLY A 142 8.23 21.76 -17.07
N GLU A 143 7.89 20.70 -17.81
CA GLU A 143 6.53 20.28 -18.11
C GLU A 143 6.08 19.16 -17.17
N LEU A 144 4.77 19.05 -16.89
CA LEU A 144 4.19 17.94 -16.12
C LEU A 144 4.04 16.70 -17.00
N SER A 145 4.51 15.55 -16.51
CA SER A 145 4.48 14.28 -17.25
C SER A 145 3.21 13.48 -17.00
N ILE A 146 2.07 14.15 -16.94
CA ILE A 146 0.76 13.54 -16.70
C ILE A 146 0.26 12.88 -17.99
N THR A 147 -0.07 11.59 -17.91
CA THR A 147 -0.61 10.81 -19.06
C THR A 147 -2.02 10.30 -18.81
N LYS A 148 -2.49 10.31 -17.58
CA LYS A 148 -3.86 9.97 -17.21
C LYS A 148 -4.38 10.96 -16.19
N GLY A 149 -5.64 11.34 -16.33
CA GLY A 149 -6.34 12.17 -15.37
C GLY A 149 -7.80 11.75 -15.25
N TYR A 150 -8.39 12.03 -14.11
CA TYR A 150 -9.81 11.84 -13.86
C TYR A 150 -10.33 13.01 -13.03
N ALA A 151 -11.24 13.78 -13.61
CA ALA A 151 -11.94 14.83 -12.88
C ALA A 151 -13.15 14.24 -12.15
N LEU A 152 -13.25 14.50 -10.86
CA LEU A 152 -14.33 13.97 -10.03
C LEU A 152 -15.63 14.73 -10.29
N SER A 153 -16.69 14.01 -10.63
CA SER A 153 -18.05 14.54 -10.64
C SER A 153 -18.52 14.82 -9.19
N PRO A 154 -19.60 15.57 -8.99
CA PRO A 154 -20.21 15.73 -7.66
C PRO A 154 -20.57 14.40 -7.00
N THR A 155 -21.04 13.42 -7.79
CA THR A 155 -21.34 12.07 -7.29
C THR A 155 -20.10 11.34 -6.84
N ASP A 156 -18.97 11.45 -7.56
CA ASP A 156 -17.70 10.84 -7.15
C ASP A 156 -17.16 11.46 -5.85
N GLN A 157 -17.30 12.77 -5.70
CA GLN A 157 -16.90 13.47 -4.48
C GLN A 157 -17.73 13.00 -3.28
N LEU A 158 -19.05 12.91 -3.42
CA LEU A 158 -19.93 12.36 -2.39
C LEU A 158 -19.57 10.91 -2.05
N THR A 159 -19.33 10.08 -3.07
CA THR A 159 -18.91 8.70 -2.88
C THR A 159 -17.60 8.61 -2.09
N ARG A 160 -16.63 9.48 -2.38
CA ARG A 160 -15.37 9.57 -1.65
C ARG A 160 -15.60 9.96 -0.19
N GLU A 161 -16.44 10.95 0.09
CA GLU A 161 -16.77 11.38 1.45
C GLU A 161 -17.43 10.26 2.28
N VAL A 162 -18.19 9.37 1.65
CA VAL A 162 -18.79 8.20 2.33
C VAL A 162 -17.75 7.11 2.57
N ILE A 163 -16.83 6.87 1.63
CA ILE A 163 -15.84 5.79 1.71
C ILE A 163 -14.71 6.13 2.70
N GLU A 164 -14.21 7.37 2.69
CA GLU A 164 -13.07 7.78 3.52
C GLU A 164 -13.22 7.46 5.03
N PRO A 165 -14.38 7.67 5.68
CA PRO A 165 -14.56 7.31 7.08
C PRO A 165 -14.61 5.81 7.36
N LEU A 166 -14.84 4.98 6.33
CA LEU A 166 -14.96 3.52 6.45
C LEU A 166 -13.60 2.80 6.30
N MET A 167 -12.58 3.52 5.87
CA MET A 167 -11.22 2.98 5.66
C MET A 167 -10.31 3.28 6.84
#